data_b13f94b05a93e23468495176109594f1
#
_entry.id   b13f94b05a93e23468495176109594f1
#
_cell.length_a   1.000
_cell.length_b   1.000
_cell.length_c   1.000
_cell.angle_alpha   90.00
_cell.angle_beta   90.00
_cell.angle_gamma   90.00
#
_symmetry.space_group_name_H-M   'P 1'
#
loop_
_entity.id
_entity.type
_entity.pdbx_description
1 polymer ?
#
loop_
_entity_poly.entity_id
_entity_poly.type
_entity_poly.pdbx_seq_one_letter_code
_entity_poly.pdbx_strand_id
1 'polypeptide(L)'
;MSAYADALKAAVTPGCTVFDIGAGPGVFSLLACQYGAGRVVAIEPDDSVELLRPLAQANGCMDRIEIFKGLSSDYSPAGKADVIVSDLRGSLPLFEHHVSAIKDARERLLAPGGTLIPMRDTIRAALAQNAKAYSQFCEEPWLRNRFDLDLSAGHRFAVNLLAQVEPEHTRLLSEHADLAVIDYRSVSDPNLSASVDLAVADEGTIHGLLIWFDSELAPGIGFSNAPELPPQIYGRVFFPVEQALHVGPGDRLAVELTARLIDGKYIWAWNSSLWRAGATHPEASFRQSTFLGKVLSPESLRVRSSDFAPSPCELHEVDSYCLSLVDGRRTLGELAELLRARFANRFPAIEDALNHVTRLTARYR
;
A
#
# COMPACT_ATOMS: atom_id res chain seq x y z
N MET A 1 14.55 -8.40 5.73
CA MET A 1 15.81 -8.09 5.01
C MET A 1 16.66 -9.34 4.72
N SER A 2 16.95 -10.23 5.71
CA SER A 2 17.77 -11.45 5.46
C SER A 2 17.22 -12.33 4.33
N ALA A 3 15.94 -12.66 4.33
CA ALA A 3 15.33 -13.48 3.28
C ALA A 3 15.50 -12.88 1.86
N TYR A 4 15.40 -11.56 1.71
CA TYR A 4 15.69 -10.89 0.43
C TYR A 4 17.14 -11.00 0.02
N ALA A 5 18.08 -10.87 0.98
CA ALA A 5 19.50 -11.06 0.72
C ALA A 5 19.80 -12.50 0.25
N ASP A 6 19.17 -13.48 0.89
CA ASP A 6 19.33 -14.90 0.52
C ASP A 6 18.72 -15.17 -0.87
N ALA A 7 17.54 -14.61 -1.18
CA ALA A 7 16.92 -14.74 -2.49
C ALA A 7 17.75 -14.08 -3.62
N LEU A 8 18.27 -12.87 -3.38
CA LEU A 8 19.19 -12.21 -4.31
C LEU A 8 20.46 -13.02 -4.52
N LYS A 9 21.05 -13.54 -3.43
CA LYS A 9 22.26 -14.37 -3.51
C LYS A 9 22.03 -15.65 -4.32
N ALA A 10 20.82 -16.22 -4.26
CA ALA A 10 20.47 -17.41 -5.03
C ALA A 10 20.19 -17.08 -6.51
N ALA A 11 19.67 -15.89 -6.81
CA ALA A 11 19.26 -15.51 -8.16
C ALA A 11 20.38 -14.80 -8.96
N VAL A 12 21.25 -14.05 -8.31
CA VAL A 12 22.29 -13.27 -8.98
C VAL A 12 23.43 -14.20 -9.42
N THR A 13 23.71 -14.18 -10.73
CA THR A 13 24.87 -14.86 -11.31
C THR A 13 25.92 -13.84 -11.77
N PRO A 14 27.21 -14.21 -11.83
CA PRO A 14 28.27 -13.29 -12.27
C PRO A 14 27.98 -12.65 -13.63
N GLY A 15 27.99 -11.32 -13.67
CA GLY A 15 27.77 -10.52 -14.87
C GLY A 15 26.32 -10.27 -15.26
N CYS A 16 25.32 -10.83 -14.55
CA CYS A 16 23.90 -10.63 -14.85
C CYS A 16 23.46 -9.16 -14.64
N THR A 17 22.33 -8.83 -15.24
CA THR A 17 21.65 -7.53 -15.08
C THR A 17 20.51 -7.64 -14.06
N VAL A 18 20.51 -6.78 -13.04
CA VAL A 18 19.50 -6.72 -11.98
C VAL A 18 18.77 -5.38 -12.04
N PHE A 19 17.44 -5.41 -12.00
CA PHE A 19 16.65 -4.20 -11.79
C PHE A 19 16.04 -4.24 -10.38
N ASP A 20 16.25 -3.15 -9.65
CA ASP A 20 15.74 -2.92 -8.30
C ASP A 20 14.62 -1.87 -8.41
N ILE A 21 13.35 -2.32 -8.28
CA ILE A 21 12.16 -1.49 -8.47
C ILE A 21 11.60 -1.08 -7.12
N GLY A 22 11.54 0.24 -6.89
CA GLY A 22 11.30 0.81 -5.57
C GLY A 22 12.57 0.69 -4.72
N ALA A 23 13.70 1.09 -5.31
CA ALA A 23 15.01 0.85 -4.72
C ALA A 23 15.22 1.58 -3.39
N GLY A 24 14.49 2.69 -3.14
CA GLY A 24 14.71 3.54 -1.98
C GLY A 24 16.19 3.95 -1.89
N PRO A 25 16.87 3.74 -0.75
CA PRO A 25 18.31 4.02 -0.61
C PRO A 25 19.21 2.98 -1.30
N GLY A 26 18.66 1.96 -2.01
CA GLY A 26 19.38 1.04 -2.86
C GLY A 26 20.05 -0.15 -2.17
N VAL A 27 19.52 -0.62 -1.06
CA VAL A 27 20.13 -1.76 -0.33
C VAL A 27 20.15 -3.03 -1.20
N PHE A 28 19.08 -3.33 -1.94
CA PHE A 28 19.07 -4.49 -2.83
C PHE A 28 20.02 -4.30 -4.02
N SER A 29 20.14 -3.08 -4.54
CA SER A 29 21.11 -2.73 -5.57
C SER A 29 22.55 -3.00 -5.13
N LEU A 30 22.91 -2.60 -3.91
CA LEU A 30 24.25 -2.87 -3.32
C LEU A 30 24.49 -4.35 -3.12
N LEU A 31 23.50 -5.10 -2.60
CA LEU A 31 23.57 -6.55 -2.43
C LEU A 31 23.75 -7.27 -3.79
N ALA A 32 23.01 -6.85 -4.81
CA ALA A 32 23.14 -7.40 -6.15
C ALA A 32 24.58 -7.23 -6.69
N CYS A 33 25.16 -6.04 -6.51
CA CYS A 33 26.58 -5.80 -6.86
C CYS A 33 27.54 -6.68 -6.05
N GLN A 34 27.29 -6.82 -4.76
CA GLN A 34 28.13 -7.67 -3.87
C GLN A 34 28.07 -9.15 -4.31
N TYR A 35 26.94 -9.62 -4.80
CA TYR A 35 26.75 -10.99 -5.27
C TYR A 35 27.21 -11.23 -6.71
N GLY A 36 27.72 -10.19 -7.40
CA GLY A 36 28.39 -10.35 -8.69
C GLY A 36 27.57 -9.86 -9.90
N ALA A 37 26.49 -9.11 -9.71
CA ALA A 37 25.81 -8.46 -10.82
C ALA A 37 26.76 -7.56 -11.60
N GLY A 38 26.73 -7.68 -12.93
CA GLY A 38 27.55 -6.86 -13.84
C GLY A 38 26.94 -5.48 -14.08
N ARG A 39 25.61 -5.39 -14.02
CA ARG A 39 24.85 -4.14 -14.14
C ARG A 39 23.65 -4.17 -13.19
N VAL A 40 23.42 -3.07 -12.51
CA VAL A 40 22.23 -2.86 -11.68
C VAL A 40 21.54 -1.58 -12.10
N VAL A 41 20.22 -1.60 -12.23
CA VAL A 41 19.40 -0.41 -12.44
C VAL A 41 18.50 -0.23 -11.23
N ALA A 42 18.75 0.83 -10.48
CA ALA A 42 17.93 1.25 -9.35
C ALA A 42 16.87 2.24 -9.82
N ILE A 43 15.61 1.87 -9.67
CA ILE A 43 14.45 2.66 -10.13
C ILE A 43 13.65 3.10 -8.91
N GLU A 44 13.57 4.42 -8.69
CA GLU A 44 12.91 5.00 -7.51
C GLU A 44 12.42 6.42 -7.82
N PRO A 45 11.14 6.75 -7.62
CA PRO A 45 10.66 8.11 -7.82
C PRO A 45 10.99 9.06 -6.67
N ASP A 46 11.23 8.56 -5.45
CA ASP A 46 11.52 9.38 -4.27
C ASP A 46 12.98 9.82 -4.20
N ASP A 47 13.20 10.97 -3.56
CA ASP A 47 14.54 11.53 -3.36
C ASP A 47 15.48 10.64 -2.53
N SER A 48 14.95 9.65 -1.81
CA SER A 48 15.76 8.69 -1.04
C SER A 48 16.80 7.96 -1.89
N VAL A 49 16.58 7.81 -3.19
CA VAL A 49 17.53 7.21 -4.14
C VAL A 49 18.86 7.97 -4.23
N GLU A 50 18.89 9.25 -3.89
CA GLU A 50 20.12 10.03 -3.89
C GLU A 50 21.12 9.54 -2.85
N LEU A 51 20.68 8.82 -1.80
CA LEU A 51 21.54 8.14 -0.85
C LEU A 51 22.33 6.99 -1.49
N LEU A 52 21.81 6.39 -2.56
CA LEU A 52 22.47 5.28 -3.23
C LEU A 52 23.83 5.69 -3.81
N ARG A 53 23.99 6.93 -4.32
CA ARG A 53 25.26 7.40 -4.90
C ARG A 53 26.44 7.31 -3.91
N PRO A 54 26.41 7.98 -2.75
CA PRO A 54 27.49 7.88 -1.79
C PRO A 54 27.64 6.46 -1.20
N LEU A 55 26.53 5.71 -1.05
CA LEU A 55 26.60 4.33 -0.60
C LEU A 55 27.28 3.42 -1.63
N ALA A 56 26.98 3.58 -2.92
CA ALA A 56 27.62 2.82 -4.00
C ALA A 56 29.11 3.15 -4.14
N GLN A 57 29.49 4.41 -3.95
CA GLN A 57 30.89 4.83 -3.91
C GLN A 57 31.64 4.17 -2.74
N ALA A 58 31.07 4.21 -1.54
CA ALA A 58 31.66 3.60 -0.35
C ALA A 58 31.85 2.08 -0.47
N ASN A 59 30.97 1.43 -1.27
CA ASN A 59 31.04 -0.02 -1.52
C ASN A 59 31.75 -0.40 -2.84
N GLY A 60 32.35 0.57 -3.55
CA GLY A 60 33.14 0.32 -4.76
C GLY A 60 32.35 -0.29 -5.92
N CYS A 61 31.08 0.08 -6.08
CA CYS A 61 30.21 -0.46 -7.11
C CYS A 61 29.42 0.59 -7.92
N MET A 62 29.79 1.86 -7.79
CA MET A 62 29.10 2.96 -8.48
C MET A 62 29.15 2.85 -10.01
N ASP A 63 30.20 2.27 -10.54
CA ASP A 63 30.41 2.02 -11.97
C ASP A 63 29.45 0.99 -12.57
N ARG A 64 28.81 0.16 -11.73
CA ARG A 64 27.86 -0.88 -12.13
C ARG A 64 26.39 -0.47 -11.89
N ILE A 65 26.15 0.64 -11.19
CA ILE A 65 24.79 1.07 -10.82
C ILE A 65 24.34 2.26 -11.67
N GLU A 66 23.27 2.06 -12.40
CA GLU A 66 22.51 3.12 -13.05
C GLU A 66 21.34 3.51 -12.13
N ILE A 67 21.18 4.80 -11.86
CA ILE A 67 20.08 5.31 -11.05
C ILE A 67 19.10 6.02 -11.96
N PHE A 68 17.86 5.53 -11.99
CA PHE A 68 16.73 6.15 -12.67
C PHE A 68 15.74 6.69 -11.63
N LYS A 69 15.63 8.01 -11.57
CA LYS A 69 14.67 8.69 -10.69
C LYS A 69 13.35 8.86 -11.42
N GLY A 70 12.40 7.97 -11.14
CA GLY A 70 11.09 7.93 -11.78
C GLY A 70 10.38 6.60 -11.54
N LEU A 71 9.20 6.46 -12.13
CA LEU A 71 8.44 5.22 -12.07
C LEU A 71 9.02 4.17 -13.03
N SER A 72 8.91 2.90 -12.68
CA SER A 72 9.35 1.80 -13.56
C SER A 72 8.61 1.79 -14.91
N SER A 73 7.38 2.28 -14.95
CA SER A 73 6.60 2.47 -16.19
C SER A 73 7.25 3.45 -17.18
N ASP A 74 7.99 4.43 -16.68
CA ASP A 74 8.62 5.48 -17.48
C ASP A 74 10.03 5.10 -17.94
N TYR A 75 10.57 4.02 -17.37
CA TYR A 75 11.90 3.55 -17.72
C TYR A 75 11.88 2.72 -19.00
N SER A 76 12.71 3.10 -19.96
CA SER A 76 12.90 2.41 -21.24
C SER A 76 14.32 1.84 -21.32
N PRO A 77 14.53 0.56 -20.97
CA PRO A 77 15.86 -0.03 -20.91
C PRO A 77 16.44 -0.33 -22.28
N ALA A 78 17.77 -0.23 -22.42
CA ALA A 78 18.50 -0.73 -23.59
C ALA A 78 18.54 -2.27 -23.67
N GLY A 79 18.26 -2.96 -22.55
CA GLY A 79 18.22 -4.42 -22.44
C GLY A 79 17.39 -4.84 -21.24
N LYS A 80 16.93 -6.09 -21.23
CA LYS A 80 16.08 -6.64 -20.17
C LYS A 80 16.91 -7.14 -19.00
N ALA A 81 16.28 -7.22 -17.82
CA ALA A 81 16.87 -7.73 -16.60
C ALA A 81 16.83 -9.27 -16.54
N ASP A 82 17.90 -9.88 -16.06
CA ASP A 82 17.92 -11.30 -15.70
C ASP A 82 17.21 -11.54 -14.37
N VAL A 83 17.31 -10.55 -13.45
CA VAL A 83 16.64 -10.57 -12.15
C VAL A 83 15.94 -9.24 -11.93
N ILE A 84 14.69 -9.27 -11.49
CA ILE A 84 13.98 -8.10 -10.96
C ILE A 84 13.72 -8.36 -9.48
N VAL A 85 14.13 -7.43 -8.63
CA VAL A 85 13.80 -7.40 -7.21
C VAL A 85 12.94 -6.20 -6.91
N SER A 86 11.94 -6.39 -6.03
CA SER A 86 11.05 -5.31 -5.62
C SER A 86 10.43 -5.58 -4.25
N ASP A 87 10.23 -4.53 -3.46
CA ASP A 87 9.45 -4.56 -2.23
C ASP A 87 8.57 -3.32 -2.11
N LEU A 88 7.49 -3.28 -2.88
CA LEU A 88 6.51 -2.20 -2.92
C LEU A 88 5.27 -2.50 -2.06
N ARG A 89 5.35 -3.51 -1.19
CA ARG A 89 4.23 -3.92 -0.34
C ARG A 89 4.06 -2.97 0.83
N GLY A 90 2.80 -2.72 1.20
CA GLY A 90 2.44 -2.13 2.48
C GLY A 90 2.25 -3.20 3.55
N SER A 91 1.28 -3.01 4.43
CA SER A 91 0.91 -4.00 5.46
C SER A 91 0.36 -5.29 4.87
N LEU A 92 -0.16 -5.24 3.66
CA LEU A 92 -0.58 -6.38 2.83
C LEU A 92 -0.01 -6.20 1.42
N PRO A 93 0.13 -7.29 0.63
CA PRO A 93 0.63 -7.22 -0.75
C PRO A 93 -0.22 -6.38 -1.69
N LEU A 94 -1.51 -6.18 -1.38
CA LEU A 94 -2.41 -5.29 -2.12
C LEU A 94 -2.27 -3.86 -1.58
N PHE A 95 -1.24 -3.17 -2.07
CA PHE A 95 -0.89 -1.82 -1.67
C PHE A 95 -0.61 -0.97 -2.91
N GLU A 96 -1.29 0.18 -3.07
CA GLU A 96 -1.13 1.11 -4.18
C GLU A 96 -0.98 0.40 -5.54
N HIS A 97 0.04 0.74 -6.31
CA HIS A 97 0.29 0.18 -7.64
C HIS A 97 1.22 -1.06 -7.64
N HIS A 98 1.51 -1.67 -6.48
CA HIS A 98 2.45 -2.79 -6.36
C HIS A 98 2.22 -3.89 -7.40
N VAL A 99 1.02 -4.47 -7.46
CA VAL A 99 0.70 -5.56 -8.40
C VAL A 99 0.81 -5.09 -9.85
N SER A 100 0.34 -3.88 -10.15
CA SER A 100 0.39 -3.30 -11.50
C SER A 100 1.83 -3.03 -11.93
N ALA A 101 2.68 -2.53 -11.04
CA ALA A 101 4.10 -2.28 -11.29
C ALA A 101 4.87 -3.57 -11.55
N ILE A 102 4.63 -4.62 -10.75
CA ILE A 102 5.26 -5.93 -10.96
C ILE A 102 4.79 -6.56 -12.29
N LYS A 103 3.51 -6.46 -12.62
CA LYS A 103 2.99 -6.94 -13.91
C LYS A 103 3.70 -6.25 -15.08
N ASP A 104 3.76 -4.92 -15.08
CA ASP A 104 4.45 -4.14 -16.11
C ASP A 104 5.94 -4.52 -16.19
N ALA A 105 6.60 -4.61 -15.05
CA ALA A 105 8.00 -4.98 -14.98
C ALA A 105 8.26 -6.38 -15.56
N ARG A 106 7.42 -7.37 -15.21
CA ARG A 106 7.50 -8.72 -15.76
C ARG A 106 7.37 -8.74 -17.28
N GLU A 107 6.40 -8.01 -17.82
CA GLU A 107 6.07 -8.04 -19.27
C GLU A 107 7.10 -7.25 -20.09
N ARG A 108 7.53 -6.10 -19.59
CA ARG A 108 8.33 -5.14 -20.33
C ARG A 108 9.83 -5.22 -20.01
N LEU A 109 10.17 -5.42 -18.75
CA LEU A 109 11.55 -5.26 -18.26
C LEU A 109 12.28 -6.59 -18.02
N LEU A 110 11.56 -7.70 -17.75
CA LEU A 110 12.19 -9.00 -17.45
C LEU A 110 12.56 -9.75 -18.73
N ALA A 111 13.75 -10.34 -18.76
CA ALA A 111 14.20 -11.21 -19.83
C ALA A 111 13.39 -12.54 -19.84
N PRO A 112 13.25 -13.20 -21.00
CA PRO A 112 12.69 -14.54 -21.05
C PRO A 112 13.46 -15.49 -20.12
N GLY A 113 12.76 -16.16 -19.20
CA GLY A 113 13.37 -17.03 -18.20
C GLY A 113 14.02 -16.31 -17.02
N GLY A 114 13.92 -14.99 -16.94
CA GLY A 114 14.43 -14.20 -15.83
C GLY A 114 13.68 -14.45 -14.51
N THR A 115 14.26 -14.03 -13.41
CA THR A 115 13.77 -14.26 -12.05
C THR A 115 13.07 -13.02 -11.49
N LEU A 116 11.88 -13.20 -10.91
CA LEU A 116 11.18 -12.18 -10.11
C LEU A 116 11.37 -12.49 -8.62
N ILE A 117 11.70 -11.46 -7.85
CA ILE A 117 11.73 -11.46 -6.38
C ILE A 117 10.85 -10.30 -5.88
N PRO A 118 9.71 -10.58 -5.22
CA PRO A 118 9.18 -11.89 -4.79
C PRO A 118 8.59 -12.71 -5.93
N MET A 119 8.45 -14.04 -5.71
CA MET A 119 7.75 -14.94 -6.60
C MET A 119 6.25 -14.93 -6.37
N ARG A 120 5.83 -15.03 -5.12
CA ARG A 120 4.41 -15.02 -4.73
C ARG A 120 4.20 -14.62 -3.28
N ASP A 121 3.02 -14.13 -2.99
CA ASP A 121 2.51 -13.90 -1.64
C ASP A 121 1.20 -14.66 -1.43
N THR A 122 1.04 -15.28 -0.26
CA THR A 122 -0.20 -15.91 0.19
C THR A 122 -0.79 -15.07 1.31
N ILE A 123 -1.97 -14.50 1.07
CA ILE A 123 -2.71 -13.72 2.08
C ILE A 123 -3.52 -14.69 2.93
N ARG A 124 -3.40 -14.59 4.25
CA ARG A 124 -4.04 -15.47 5.24
C ARG A 124 -4.92 -14.69 6.19
N ALA A 125 -5.96 -15.34 6.69
CA ALA A 125 -6.85 -14.78 7.70
C ALA A 125 -7.22 -15.80 8.76
N ALA A 126 -7.46 -15.31 9.98
CA ALA A 126 -8.05 -16.08 11.07
C ALA A 126 -9.00 -15.21 11.89
N LEU A 127 -9.91 -15.85 12.64
CA LEU A 127 -10.77 -15.18 13.60
C LEU A 127 -9.95 -14.67 14.77
N ALA A 128 -10.11 -13.40 15.14
CA ALA A 128 -9.30 -12.75 16.15
C ALA A 128 -10.13 -12.21 17.32
N GLN A 129 -9.73 -12.61 18.52
CA GLN A 129 -10.12 -11.95 19.74
C GLN A 129 -9.03 -10.94 20.13
N ASN A 130 -9.33 -9.65 20.02
CA ASN A 130 -8.46 -8.54 20.45
C ASN A 130 -9.33 -7.42 21.02
N ALA A 131 -9.75 -7.57 22.27
CA ALA A 131 -10.64 -6.61 22.94
C ALA A 131 -10.00 -5.22 23.05
N LYS A 132 -8.66 -5.16 23.24
CA LYS A 132 -7.93 -3.89 23.36
C LYS A 132 -7.98 -3.11 22.05
N ALA A 133 -7.64 -3.74 20.94
CA ALA A 133 -7.68 -3.09 19.63
C ALA A 133 -9.13 -2.71 19.27
N TYR A 134 -10.10 -3.60 19.48
CA TYR A 134 -11.50 -3.31 19.19
C TYR A 134 -12.01 -2.13 20.01
N SER A 135 -11.74 -2.10 21.31
CA SER A 135 -12.10 -0.96 22.15
C SER A 135 -11.45 0.33 21.66
N GLN A 136 -10.15 0.31 21.43
CA GLN A 136 -9.38 1.50 21.04
C GLN A 136 -9.78 2.06 19.66
N PHE A 137 -10.00 1.21 18.67
CA PHE A 137 -10.23 1.64 17.29
C PHE A 137 -11.71 1.77 16.93
N CYS A 138 -12.58 0.94 17.54
CA CYS A 138 -14.00 0.88 17.17
C CYS A 138 -14.91 1.54 18.19
N GLU A 139 -14.68 1.32 19.50
CA GLU A 139 -15.60 1.78 20.54
C GLU A 139 -15.24 3.15 21.12
N GLU A 140 -13.96 3.41 21.37
CA GLU A 140 -13.51 4.69 21.92
C GLU A 140 -13.17 5.70 20.81
N PRO A 141 -13.57 6.96 20.93
CA PRO A 141 -14.45 7.55 21.97
C PRO A 141 -15.95 7.43 21.66
N TRP A 142 -16.33 6.65 20.65
CA TRP A 142 -17.66 6.68 20.03
C TRP A 142 -18.76 6.13 20.94
N LEU A 143 -18.53 4.96 21.55
CA LEU A 143 -19.47 4.32 22.46
C LEU A 143 -19.11 4.54 23.93
N ARG A 144 -17.85 4.89 24.20
CA ARG A 144 -17.33 5.11 25.55
C ARG A 144 -16.49 6.39 25.58
N ASN A 145 -16.99 7.40 26.26
CA ASN A 145 -16.25 8.64 26.47
C ASN A 145 -16.54 9.21 27.86
N ARG A 146 -15.60 10.05 28.36
CA ARG A 146 -15.68 10.65 29.71
C ARG A 146 -16.53 11.92 29.79
N PHE A 147 -17.15 12.32 28.69
CA PHE A 147 -17.84 13.61 28.59
C PHE A 147 -19.37 13.49 28.63
N ASP A 148 -19.88 12.26 28.78
CA ASP A 148 -21.32 11.96 28.75
C ASP A 148 -22.01 12.48 27.48
N LEU A 149 -21.31 12.35 26.35
CA LEU A 149 -21.81 12.70 25.02
C LEU A 149 -22.23 11.45 24.26
N ASP A 150 -23.34 11.53 23.54
CA ASP A 150 -23.68 10.52 22.53
C ASP A 150 -22.87 10.78 21.25
N LEU A 151 -21.82 9.99 21.04
CA LEU A 151 -20.97 10.00 19.87
C LEU A 151 -21.19 8.75 18.99
N SER A 152 -22.25 7.98 19.25
CA SER A 152 -22.50 6.67 18.61
C SER A 152 -22.56 6.74 17.08
N ALA A 153 -22.95 7.89 16.51
CA ALA A 153 -22.94 8.13 15.07
C ALA A 153 -21.54 7.95 14.45
N GLY A 154 -20.44 8.15 15.21
CA GLY A 154 -19.08 7.95 14.75
C GLY A 154 -18.65 6.49 14.70
N HIS A 155 -19.25 5.64 15.54
CA HIS A 155 -18.93 4.20 15.60
C HIS A 155 -19.05 3.51 14.24
N ARG A 156 -20.11 3.81 13.47
CA ARG A 156 -20.32 3.25 12.13
C ARG A 156 -19.21 3.56 11.13
N PHE A 157 -18.44 4.63 11.33
CA PHE A 157 -17.27 4.93 10.52
C PHE A 157 -16.06 4.16 11.03
N ALA A 158 -15.88 4.09 12.35
CA ALA A 158 -14.76 3.45 12.99
C ALA A 158 -14.67 1.96 12.68
N VAL A 159 -15.79 1.22 12.72
CA VAL A 159 -15.85 -0.21 12.37
C VAL A 159 -15.55 -0.51 10.90
N ASN A 160 -15.47 0.50 10.06
CA ASN A 160 -15.12 0.41 8.64
C ASN A 160 -13.66 0.81 8.34
N LEU A 161 -12.83 0.98 9.38
CA LEU A 161 -11.42 1.28 9.26
C LEU A 161 -10.58 0.04 9.56
N LEU A 162 -9.50 -0.10 8.83
CA LEU A 162 -8.49 -1.13 9.07
C LEU A 162 -7.46 -0.59 10.05
N ALA A 163 -6.95 -1.44 10.93
CA ALA A 163 -5.91 -1.08 11.88
C ALA A 163 -4.72 -2.04 11.80
N GLN A 164 -3.52 -1.53 11.97
CA GLN A 164 -2.37 -2.39 12.29
C GLN A 164 -2.41 -2.72 13.79
N VAL A 165 -2.20 -3.97 14.12
CA VAL A 165 -2.20 -4.44 15.50
C VAL A 165 -0.97 -5.26 15.81
N GLU A 166 -0.52 -5.14 17.06
CA GLU A 166 0.53 -6.00 17.60
C GLU A 166 -0.07 -7.34 18.07
N PRO A 167 0.66 -8.44 17.91
CA PRO A 167 0.14 -9.78 18.20
C PRO A 167 -0.09 -10.07 19.69
N GLU A 168 0.61 -9.38 20.61
CA GLU A 168 0.64 -9.72 22.04
C GLU A 168 -0.74 -9.72 22.70
N HIS A 169 -1.71 -8.99 22.14
CA HIS A 169 -3.06 -8.88 22.66
C HIS A 169 -4.09 -9.64 21.80
N THR A 170 -3.60 -10.40 20.81
CA THR A 170 -4.47 -11.10 19.86
C THR A 170 -4.45 -12.60 20.13
N ARG A 171 -5.62 -13.17 20.40
CA ARG A 171 -5.84 -14.61 20.45
C ARG A 171 -6.58 -15.03 19.18
N LEU A 172 -6.07 -16.02 18.47
CA LEU A 172 -6.80 -16.62 17.36
C LEU A 172 -7.86 -17.58 17.89
N LEU A 173 -9.06 -17.54 17.31
CA LEU A 173 -10.19 -18.40 17.65
C LEU A 173 -10.47 -19.46 16.58
N SER A 174 -9.70 -19.45 15.49
CA SER A 174 -9.79 -20.43 14.41
C SER A 174 -8.40 -20.79 13.91
N GLU A 175 -8.28 -21.91 13.22
CA GLU A 175 -7.18 -22.11 12.29
C GLU A 175 -7.20 -20.98 11.22
N HIS A 176 -6.07 -20.74 10.61
CA HIS A 176 -6.01 -19.79 9.51
C HIS A 176 -6.47 -20.42 8.20
N ALA A 177 -6.98 -19.60 7.29
CA ALA A 177 -7.29 -19.99 5.92
C ALA A 177 -6.57 -19.08 4.93
N ASP A 178 -6.21 -19.66 3.77
CA ASP A 178 -5.66 -18.92 2.66
C ASP A 178 -6.79 -18.13 1.97
N LEU A 179 -6.72 -16.80 2.03
CA LEU A 179 -7.66 -15.92 1.34
C LEU A 179 -7.33 -15.82 -0.15
N ALA A 180 -6.07 -15.67 -0.47
CA ALA A 180 -5.61 -15.52 -1.84
C ALA A 180 -4.13 -15.81 -2.01
N VAL A 181 -3.77 -16.22 -3.22
CA VAL A 181 -2.38 -16.33 -3.66
C VAL A 181 -2.16 -15.35 -4.80
N ILE A 182 -1.17 -14.48 -4.65
CA ILE A 182 -0.71 -13.55 -5.67
C ILE A 182 0.59 -14.11 -6.23
N ASP A 183 0.52 -14.82 -7.36
CA ASP A 183 1.71 -15.28 -8.08
C ASP A 183 2.16 -14.18 -9.05
N TYR A 184 3.25 -13.51 -8.73
CA TYR A 184 3.76 -12.38 -9.50
C TYR A 184 4.23 -12.75 -10.90
N ARG A 185 4.50 -14.04 -11.16
CA ARG A 185 4.86 -14.55 -12.50
C ARG A 185 3.66 -14.61 -13.46
N SER A 186 2.42 -14.60 -12.93
CA SER A 186 1.21 -14.79 -13.73
C SER A 186 0.10 -13.79 -13.44
N VAL A 187 0.12 -13.09 -12.30
CA VAL A 187 -0.94 -12.14 -11.92
C VAL A 187 -1.17 -11.09 -13.02
N SER A 188 -2.43 -10.84 -13.34
CA SER A 188 -2.84 -9.86 -14.35
C SER A 188 -3.85 -8.85 -13.84
N ASP A 189 -4.66 -9.21 -12.84
CA ASP A 189 -5.64 -8.35 -12.20
C ASP A 189 -5.10 -7.89 -10.83
N PRO A 190 -4.99 -6.59 -10.56
CA PRO A 190 -4.60 -6.09 -9.25
C PRO A 190 -5.70 -6.23 -8.21
N ASN A 191 -6.93 -6.55 -8.60
CA ASN A 191 -8.05 -6.70 -7.69
C ASN A 191 -8.10 -8.10 -7.09
N LEU A 192 -8.73 -8.17 -5.89
CA LEU A 192 -8.96 -9.43 -5.18
C LEU A 192 -10.45 -9.64 -4.92
N SER A 193 -10.89 -10.89 -5.05
CA SER A 193 -12.17 -11.38 -4.51
C SER A 193 -11.93 -12.77 -3.93
N ALA A 194 -12.27 -12.94 -2.66
CA ALA A 194 -12.06 -14.18 -1.92
C ALA A 194 -13.26 -14.47 -1.03
N SER A 195 -13.52 -15.76 -0.79
CA SER A 195 -14.52 -16.20 0.18
C SER A 195 -13.91 -17.30 1.04
N VAL A 196 -14.15 -17.24 2.34
CA VAL A 196 -13.64 -18.22 3.30
C VAL A 196 -14.66 -18.49 4.40
N ASP A 197 -14.71 -19.74 4.83
CA ASP A 197 -15.45 -20.17 6.01
C ASP A 197 -14.45 -20.49 7.13
N LEU A 198 -14.47 -19.72 8.21
CA LEU A 198 -13.58 -19.87 9.35
C LEU A 198 -14.35 -20.56 10.48
N ALA A 199 -14.04 -21.84 10.73
CA ALA A 199 -14.63 -22.60 11.82
C ALA A 199 -14.04 -22.15 13.16
N VAL A 200 -14.90 -21.95 14.16
CA VAL A 200 -14.49 -21.60 15.50
C VAL A 200 -13.92 -22.82 16.18
N ALA A 201 -12.65 -22.76 16.59
CA ALA A 201 -11.96 -23.80 17.32
C ALA A 201 -12.12 -23.65 18.84
N ASP A 202 -12.07 -22.42 19.33
CA ASP A 202 -12.09 -22.06 20.74
C ASP A 202 -13.24 -21.13 21.08
N GLU A 203 -13.83 -21.31 22.27
CA GLU A 203 -14.79 -20.36 22.82
C GLU A 203 -14.13 -18.98 23.04
N GLY A 204 -14.85 -17.92 22.67
CA GLY A 204 -14.35 -16.56 22.82
C GLY A 204 -15.25 -15.50 22.20
N THR A 205 -14.69 -14.32 21.99
CA THR A 205 -15.38 -13.20 21.35
C THR A 205 -14.62 -12.79 20.10
N ILE A 206 -15.24 -12.96 18.92
CA ILE A 206 -14.70 -12.43 17.67
C ILE A 206 -14.82 -10.90 17.71
N HIS A 207 -13.68 -10.22 17.64
CA HIS A 207 -13.60 -8.77 17.48
C HIS A 207 -13.30 -8.38 16.03
N GLY A 208 -12.78 -9.31 15.22
CA GLY A 208 -12.45 -9.08 13.82
C GLY A 208 -11.68 -10.25 13.21
N LEU A 209 -11.14 -10.01 12.02
CA LEU A 209 -10.19 -10.89 11.36
C LEU A 209 -8.78 -10.32 11.55
N LEU A 210 -7.82 -11.18 11.84
CA LEU A 210 -6.41 -10.85 11.67
C LEU A 210 -5.97 -11.34 10.30
N ILE A 211 -5.40 -10.45 9.50
CA ILE A 211 -4.92 -10.74 8.16
C ILE A 211 -3.43 -10.45 8.07
N TRP A 212 -2.69 -11.40 7.50
CA TRP A 212 -1.25 -11.36 7.28
C TRP A 212 -0.89 -12.01 5.95
N PHE A 213 0.39 -12.13 5.64
CA PHE A 213 0.82 -12.82 4.44
C PHE A 213 2.13 -13.59 4.64
N ASP A 214 2.27 -14.65 3.86
CA ASP A 214 3.51 -15.38 3.69
C ASP A 214 4.07 -15.04 2.32
N SER A 215 5.36 -14.72 2.26
CA SER A 215 6.04 -14.39 1.02
C SER A 215 7.06 -15.46 0.65
N GLU A 216 6.94 -16.00 -0.55
CA GLU A 216 7.99 -16.78 -1.20
C GLU A 216 8.76 -15.86 -2.14
N LEU A 217 10.01 -15.60 -1.82
CA LEU A 217 10.90 -14.72 -2.58
C LEU A 217 11.62 -15.48 -3.70
N ALA A 218 12.06 -16.71 -3.40
CA ALA A 218 12.67 -17.67 -4.30
C ALA A 218 12.30 -19.09 -3.83
N PRO A 219 12.54 -20.15 -4.61
CA PRO A 219 12.21 -21.52 -4.20
C PRO A 219 12.82 -21.87 -2.84
N GLY A 220 11.95 -22.13 -1.83
CA GLY A 220 12.36 -22.45 -0.46
C GLY A 220 12.91 -21.28 0.36
N ILE A 221 12.91 -20.05 -0.16
CA ILE A 221 13.36 -18.83 0.54
C ILE A 221 12.18 -17.87 0.65
N GLY A 222 11.86 -17.46 1.87
CA GLY A 222 10.74 -16.55 2.10
C GLY A 222 10.68 -16.07 3.54
N PHE A 223 9.58 -15.42 3.88
CA PHE A 223 9.26 -14.97 5.23
C PHE A 223 7.75 -14.93 5.43
N SER A 224 7.35 -14.84 6.68
CA SER A 224 5.95 -14.64 7.07
C SER A 224 5.88 -13.55 8.14
N ASN A 225 4.81 -12.76 8.13
CA ASN A 225 4.45 -11.89 9.24
C ASN A 225 3.29 -12.46 10.08
N ALA A 226 3.17 -13.79 10.13
CA ALA A 226 2.19 -14.50 10.96
C ALA A 226 2.26 -14.07 12.43
N PRO A 227 1.13 -14.11 13.17
CA PRO A 227 1.06 -13.57 14.54
C PRO A 227 1.98 -14.27 15.55
N GLU A 228 2.29 -15.54 15.35
CA GLU A 228 3.21 -16.33 16.19
C GLU A 228 4.70 -16.03 15.95
N LEU A 229 5.01 -15.30 14.87
CA LEU A 229 6.38 -14.94 14.53
C LEU A 229 6.74 -13.54 15.05
N PRO A 230 8.03 -13.23 15.21
CA PRO A 230 8.48 -11.91 15.62
C PRO A 230 7.93 -10.80 14.71
N PRO A 231 7.63 -9.61 15.27
CA PRO A 231 7.15 -8.48 14.49
C PRO A 231 8.09 -8.12 13.34
N GLN A 232 7.48 -7.76 12.20
CA GLN A 232 8.17 -7.28 11.01
C GLN A 232 7.64 -5.90 10.63
N ILE A 233 8.34 -5.21 9.73
CA ILE A 233 7.99 -3.85 9.28
C ILE A 233 6.58 -3.75 8.67
N TYR A 234 6.06 -4.84 8.12
CA TYR A 234 4.73 -4.85 7.48
C TYR A 234 3.57 -4.81 8.50
N GLY A 235 3.80 -5.24 9.74
CA GLY A 235 2.73 -5.40 10.73
C GLY A 235 1.73 -6.50 10.35
N ARG A 236 0.57 -6.47 10.97
CA ARG A 236 -0.60 -7.34 10.69
C ARG A 236 -1.82 -6.46 10.65
N VAL A 237 -2.77 -6.80 9.80
CA VAL A 237 -3.95 -5.94 9.59
C VAL A 237 -5.16 -6.56 10.27
N PHE A 238 -5.82 -5.77 11.08
CA PHE A 238 -7.05 -6.12 11.77
C PHE A 238 -8.24 -5.53 11.01
N PHE A 239 -9.16 -6.39 10.62
CA PHE A 239 -10.44 -6.08 10.00
C PHE A 239 -11.52 -6.27 11.05
N PRO A 240 -12.05 -5.22 11.68
CA PRO A 240 -13.03 -5.37 12.75
C PRO A 240 -14.34 -5.95 12.22
N VAL A 241 -15.08 -6.67 13.06
CA VAL A 241 -16.52 -6.91 12.84
C VAL A 241 -17.31 -5.70 13.32
N GLU A 242 -18.51 -5.49 12.75
CA GLU A 242 -19.36 -4.35 13.14
C GLU A 242 -19.77 -4.40 14.61
N GLN A 243 -20.03 -5.61 15.12
CA GLN A 243 -20.33 -5.89 16.52
C GLN A 243 -19.54 -7.09 16.98
N ALA A 244 -19.00 -7.03 18.18
CA ALA A 244 -18.31 -8.16 18.80
C ALA A 244 -19.24 -9.37 18.96
N LEU A 245 -18.80 -10.57 18.56
CA LEU A 245 -19.60 -11.78 18.47
C LEU A 245 -19.08 -12.83 19.45
N HIS A 246 -19.87 -13.18 20.45
CA HIS A 246 -19.54 -14.31 21.31
C HIS A 246 -19.79 -15.62 20.57
N VAL A 247 -18.79 -16.52 20.55
CA VAL A 247 -18.82 -17.76 19.76
C VAL A 247 -18.21 -18.92 20.52
N GLY A 248 -18.56 -20.14 20.10
CA GLY A 248 -18.01 -21.38 20.62
C GLY A 248 -17.72 -22.43 19.53
N PRO A 249 -17.08 -23.53 19.89
CA PRO A 249 -16.78 -24.62 18.96
C PRO A 249 -18.01 -25.10 18.21
N GLY A 250 -17.88 -25.27 16.88
CA GLY A 250 -18.96 -25.64 15.99
C GLY A 250 -19.66 -24.46 15.31
N ASP A 251 -19.48 -23.24 15.80
CA ASP A 251 -19.86 -22.01 15.08
C ASP A 251 -18.88 -21.74 13.92
N ARG A 252 -19.27 -20.94 12.94
CA ARG A 252 -18.39 -20.49 11.86
C ARG A 252 -18.70 -19.06 11.44
N LEU A 253 -17.69 -18.34 11.00
CA LEU A 253 -17.85 -17.05 10.33
C LEU A 253 -17.54 -17.21 8.85
N ALA A 254 -18.56 -17.04 8.01
CA ALA A 254 -18.38 -16.93 6.56
C ALA A 254 -17.99 -15.50 6.20
N VAL A 255 -16.94 -15.34 5.42
CA VAL A 255 -16.39 -14.02 5.03
C VAL A 255 -16.21 -13.96 3.53
N GLU A 256 -16.80 -12.95 2.91
CA GLU A 256 -16.51 -12.53 1.54
C GLU A 256 -15.68 -11.26 1.59
N LEU A 257 -14.48 -11.29 1.02
CA LEU A 257 -13.55 -10.17 1.06
C LEU A 257 -13.21 -9.74 -0.37
N THR A 258 -13.28 -8.44 -0.62
CA THR A 258 -12.84 -7.85 -1.89
C THR A 258 -11.89 -6.69 -1.63
N ALA A 259 -10.89 -6.55 -2.53
CA ALA A 259 -10.03 -5.38 -2.60
C ALA A 259 -10.04 -4.86 -4.03
N ARG A 260 -10.40 -3.59 -4.21
CA ARG A 260 -10.49 -2.92 -5.52
C ARG A 260 -9.54 -1.75 -5.57
N LEU A 261 -8.65 -1.75 -6.56
CA LEU A 261 -7.74 -0.63 -6.80
C LEU A 261 -8.49 0.49 -7.54
N ILE A 262 -8.67 1.63 -6.87
CA ILE A 262 -9.36 2.81 -7.39
C ILE A 262 -8.49 4.04 -7.10
N ASP A 263 -8.12 4.78 -8.12
CA ASP A 263 -7.27 5.98 -8.01
C ASP A 263 -5.99 5.73 -7.18
N GLY A 264 -5.30 4.60 -7.45
CA GLY A 264 -4.05 4.23 -6.78
C GLY A 264 -4.20 3.74 -5.34
N LYS A 265 -5.43 3.57 -4.82
CA LYS A 265 -5.68 3.10 -3.46
C LYS A 265 -6.64 1.92 -3.45
N TYR A 266 -6.39 0.96 -2.58
CA TYR A 266 -7.32 -0.15 -2.40
C TYR A 266 -8.51 0.27 -1.53
N ILE A 267 -9.71 -0.02 -2.05
CA ILE A 267 -10.94 -0.05 -1.27
C ILE A 267 -11.20 -1.50 -0.92
N TRP A 268 -11.16 -1.79 0.37
CA TRP A 268 -11.49 -3.09 0.93
C TRP A 268 -12.96 -3.16 1.32
N ALA A 269 -13.61 -4.29 1.05
CA ALA A 269 -14.92 -4.60 1.61
C ALA A 269 -14.91 -6.03 2.13
N TRP A 270 -15.55 -6.23 3.28
CA TRP A 270 -15.69 -7.54 3.90
C TRP A 270 -17.11 -7.71 4.41
N ASN A 271 -17.78 -8.73 3.86
CA ASN A 271 -19.09 -9.16 4.33
C ASN A 271 -18.86 -10.37 5.23
N SER A 272 -19.40 -10.36 6.42
CA SER A 272 -19.28 -11.46 7.36
C SER A 272 -20.64 -11.94 7.83
N SER A 273 -20.79 -13.27 7.98
CA SER A 273 -22.03 -13.89 8.43
C SER A 273 -21.72 -14.96 9.46
N LEU A 274 -22.27 -14.81 10.68
CA LEU A 274 -22.13 -15.79 11.77
C LEU A 274 -23.16 -16.89 11.63
N TRP A 275 -22.70 -18.11 11.58
CA TRP A 275 -23.53 -19.33 11.59
C TRP A 275 -23.30 -20.10 12.86
N ARG A 276 -24.37 -20.36 13.62
CA ARG A 276 -24.30 -21.23 14.79
C ARG A 276 -24.24 -22.70 14.39
N ALA A 277 -23.71 -23.53 15.27
CA ALA A 277 -23.66 -24.97 15.06
C ALA A 277 -25.04 -25.50 14.69
N GLY A 278 -25.17 -26.20 13.53
CA GLY A 278 -26.40 -26.76 13.04
C GLY A 278 -27.47 -25.79 12.53
N ALA A 279 -27.19 -24.46 12.49
CA ALA A 279 -28.15 -23.48 11.98
C ALA A 279 -28.28 -23.54 10.45
N THR A 280 -29.49 -23.26 9.94
CA THR A 280 -29.84 -23.22 8.52
C THR A 280 -29.80 -21.80 7.93
N HIS A 281 -29.64 -20.77 8.76
CA HIS A 281 -29.50 -19.37 8.38
C HIS A 281 -28.50 -18.66 9.32
N PRO A 282 -27.86 -17.59 8.88
CA PRO A 282 -26.96 -16.85 9.73
C PRO A 282 -27.70 -16.13 10.86
N GLU A 283 -27.10 -16.08 12.05
CA GLU A 283 -27.60 -15.33 13.20
C GLU A 283 -27.37 -13.82 13.03
N ALA A 284 -26.23 -13.45 12.48
CA ALA A 284 -25.85 -12.07 12.22
C ALA A 284 -25.11 -11.97 10.89
N SER A 285 -25.28 -10.84 10.20
CA SER A 285 -24.58 -10.55 8.96
C SER A 285 -24.24 -9.07 8.91
N PHE A 286 -22.99 -8.75 8.52
CA PHE A 286 -22.46 -7.42 8.44
C PHE A 286 -21.90 -7.13 7.06
N ARG A 287 -21.96 -5.87 6.64
CA ARG A 287 -21.38 -5.38 5.39
C ARG A 287 -20.53 -4.16 5.68
N GLN A 288 -19.23 -4.33 5.56
CA GLN A 288 -18.27 -3.32 5.90
C GLN A 288 -17.36 -2.99 4.71
N SER A 289 -16.86 -1.76 4.69
CA SER A 289 -15.94 -1.32 3.63
C SER A 289 -15.15 -0.09 4.08
N THR A 290 -13.87 -0.05 3.72
CA THR A 290 -13.05 1.16 3.95
C THR A 290 -13.59 2.41 3.24
N PHE A 291 -14.47 2.24 2.26
CA PHE A 291 -15.20 3.38 1.67
C PHE A 291 -16.22 3.95 2.65
N LEU A 292 -16.94 3.10 3.41
CA LEU A 292 -17.91 3.52 4.43
C LEU A 292 -17.24 4.14 5.66
N GLY A 293 -15.95 3.87 5.87
CA GLY A 293 -15.13 4.52 6.90
C GLY A 293 -14.73 5.96 6.57
N LYS A 294 -15.00 6.44 5.35
CA LYS A 294 -14.68 7.80 4.93
C LYS A 294 -15.84 8.75 5.22
N VAL A 295 -15.54 9.81 5.97
CA VAL A 295 -16.49 10.92 6.13
C VAL A 295 -16.38 11.83 4.91
N LEU A 296 -17.38 11.79 4.05
CA LEU A 296 -17.44 12.59 2.82
C LEU A 296 -18.63 13.55 2.90
N SER A 297 -18.38 14.84 2.63
CA SER A 297 -19.48 15.79 2.49
C SER A 297 -20.22 15.56 1.17
N PRO A 298 -21.53 15.88 1.11
CA PRO A 298 -22.29 15.84 -0.15
C PRO A 298 -21.63 16.69 -1.25
N GLU A 299 -21.02 17.81 -0.88
CA GLU A 299 -20.29 18.68 -1.80
C GLU A 299 -19.03 17.99 -2.36
N SER A 300 -18.23 17.32 -1.51
CA SER A 300 -17.07 16.55 -1.96
C SER A 300 -17.43 15.41 -2.91
N LEU A 301 -18.62 14.83 -2.76
CA LEU A 301 -19.14 13.82 -3.69
C LEU A 301 -19.62 14.47 -5.00
N ARG A 302 -20.32 15.60 -4.90
CA ARG A 302 -20.85 16.32 -6.05
C ARG A 302 -19.74 16.79 -7.01
N VAL A 303 -18.64 17.33 -6.49
CA VAL A 303 -17.52 17.81 -7.32
C VAL A 303 -16.76 16.68 -8.04
N ARG A 304 -17.02 15.43 -7.68
CA ARG A 304 -16.46 14.22 -8.33
C ARG A 304 -17.44 13.57 -9.30
N SER A 305 -18.63 14.09 -9.42
CA SER A 305 -19.64 13.57 -10.33
C SER A 305 -19.33 13.98 -11.77
N SER A 306 -19.60 13.10 -12.73
CA SER A 306 -19.32 13.35 -14.15
C SER A 306 -20.17 14.47 -14.75
N ASP A 307 -21.26 14.84 -14.10
CA ASP A 307 -22.17 15.93 -14.48
C ASP A 307 -21.86 17.25 -13.76
N PHE A 308 -20.83 17.26 -12.88
CA PHE A 308 -20.39 18.48 -12.21
C PHE A 308 -19.71 19.42 -13.20
N ALA A 309 -20.22 20.64 -13.29
CA ALA A 309 -19.61 21.72 -14.04
C ALA A 309 -18.80 22.62 -13.10
N PRO A 310 -17.46 22.56 -13.11
CA PRO A 310 -16.64 23.43 -12.28
C PRO A 310 -16.75 24.87 -12.74
N SER A 311 -16.85 25.79 -11.79
CA SER A 311 -16.83 27.23 -12.06
C SER A 311 -15.42 27.78 -11.95
N PRO A 312 -15.01 28.73 -12.79
CA PRO A 312 -13.78 29.48 -12.63
C PRO A 312 -13.71 30.13 -11.23
N CYS A 313 -12.55 30.12 -10.65
CA CYS A 313 -12.27 30.80 -9.38
C CYS A 313 -10.98 31.58 -9.49
N GLU A 314 -10.70 32.47 -8.55
CA GLU A 314 -9.47 33.27 -8.53
C GLU A 314 -8.20 32.39 -8.65
N LEU A 315 -8.18 31.23 -7.99
CA LEU A 315 -7.04 30.31 -8.06
C LEU A 315 -6.81 29.79 -9.48
N HIS A 316 -7.87 29.49 -10.22
CA HIS A 316 -7.79 29.08 -11.62
C HIS A 316 -7.16 30.19 -12.48
N GLU A 317 -7.53 31.47 -12.26
CA GLU A 317 -6.96 32.59 -12.98
C GLU A 317 -5.47 32.75 -12.67
N VAL A 318 -5.09 32.61 -11.40
CA VAL A 318 -3.70 32.66 -10.93
C VAL A 318 -2.86 31.56 -11.58
N ASP A 319 -3.34 30.30 -11.51
CA ASP A 319 -2.65 29.13 -12.05
C ASP A 319 -2.51 29.24 -13.59
N SER A 320 -3.59 29.60 -14.28
CA SER A 320 -3.58 29.79 -15.73
C SER A 320 -2.61 30.88 -16.18
N TYR A 321 -2.59 31.99 -15.47
CA TYR A 321 -1.63 33.06 -15.75
C TYR A 321 -0.19 32.60 -15.51
N CYS A 322 0.08 31.95 -14.38
CA CYS A 322 1.41 31.44 -14.09
C CYS A 322 1.89 30.44 -15.15
N LEU A 323 1.06 29.47 -15.52
CA LEU A 323 1.39 28.46 -16.54
C LEU A 323 1.61 29.10 -17.93
N SER A 324 0.87 30.18 -18.27
CA SER A 324 1.06 30.88 -19.53
C SER A 324 2.43 31.58 -19.66
N LEU A 325 3.10 31.83 -18.52
CA LEU A 325 4.41 32.42 -18.46
C LEU A 325 5.57 31.44 -18.50
N VAL A 326 5.30 30.15 -18.31
CA VAL A 326 6.32 29.07 -18.33
C VAL A 326 6.78 28.83 -19.78
N ASP A 327 7.99 29.31 -20.11
CA ASP A 327 8.57 29.25 -21.46
C ASP A 327 9.92 28.51 -21.51
N GLY A 328 10.32 27.88 -20.40
CA GLY A 328 11.61 27.20 -20.28
C GLY A 328 12.81 28.11 -20.13
N ARG A 329 12.60 29.44 -20.00
CA ARG A 329 13.65 30.46 -19.87
C ARG A 329 13.54 31.24 -18.58
N ARG A 330 12.34 31.62 -18.19
CA ARG A 330 12.08 32.35 -16.94
C ARG A 330 12.34 31.46 -15.72
N THR A 331 13.05 32.04 -14.77
CA THR A 331 13.29 31.42 -13.46
C THR A 331 12.03 31.46 -12.61
N LEU A 332 11.97 30.60 -11.58
CA LEU A 332 10.87 30.62 -10.60
C LEU A 332 10.73 31.99 -9.90
N GLY A 333 11.85 32.69 -9.65
CA GLY A 333 11.84 34.03 -9.09
C GLY A 333 11.16 35.05 -10.01
N GLU A 334 11.53 35.09 -11.31
CA GLU A 334 10.90 35.98 -12.29
C GLU A 334 9.40 35.67 -12.46
N LEU A 335 9.01 34.41 -12.48
CA LEU A 335 7.60 34.01 -12.50
C LEU A 335 6.86 34.48 -11.24
N ALA A 336 7.49 34.37 -10.06
CA ALA A 336 6.92 34.84 -8.79
C ALA A 336 6.73 36.36 -8.76
N GLU A 337 7.70 37.14 -9.29
CA GLU A 337 7.59 38.58 -9.38
C GLU A 337 6.41 39.01 -10.29
N LEU A 338 6.27 38.39 -11.46
CA LEU A 338 5.18 38.65 -12.38
C LEU A 338 3.81 38.25 -11.76
N LEU A 339 3.77 37.13 -11.07
CA LEU A 339 2.56 36.67 -10.39
C LEU A 339 2.15 37.64 -9.28
N ARG A 340 3.10 38.03 -8.41
CA ARG A 340 2.89 39.05 -7.37
C ARG A 340 2.43 40.38 -7.91
N ALA A 341 3.05 40.84 -8.99
CA ALA A 341 2.69 42.13 -9.63
C ALA A 341 1.23 42.12 -10.11
N ARG A 342 0.72 40.99 -10.63
CA ARG A 342 -0.63 40.87 -11.14
C ARG A 342 -1.67 40.60 -10.05
N PHE A 343 -1.31 39.82 -9.00
CA PHE A 343 -2.20 39.36 -7.93
C PHE A 343 -1.70 39.81 -6.55
N ALA A 344 -1.39 41.11 -6.40
CA ALA A 344 -0.77 41.69 -5.20
C ALA A 344 -1.60 41.42 -3.91
N ASN A 345 -2.91 41.42 -4.00
CA ASN A 345 -3.79 41.14 -2.84
C ASN A 345 -3.66 39.69 -2.35
N ARG A 346 -3.36 38.76 -3.26
CA ARG A 346 -3.22 37.38 -2.94
C ARG A 346 -1.79 37.01 -2.49
N PHE A 347 -0.80 37.69 -3.03
CA PHE A 347 0.61 37.47 -2.74
C PHE A 347 1.25 38.78 -2.19
N PRO A 348 0.98 39.09 -0.91
CA PRO A 348 1.56 40.29 -0.30
C PRO A 348 3.09 40.20 -0.21
N ALA A 349 3.63 39.00 0.05
CA ALA A 349 5.06 38.72 0.07
C ALA A 349 5.50 37.96 -1.20
N ILE A 350 6.76 38.17 -1.61
CA ILE A 350 7.34 37.47 -2.76
C ILE A 350 7.48 35.95 -2.49
N GLU A 351 7.73 35.58 -1.25
CA GLU A 351 7.85 34.21 -0.78
C GLU A 351 6.55 33.42 -1.00
N ASP A 352 5.39 34.08 -0.82
CA ASP A 352 4.09 33.44 -1.05
C ASP A 352 3.90 33.11 -2.53
N ALA A 353 4.25 34.06 -3.41
CA ALA A 353 4.20 33.85 -4.86
C ALA A 353 5.22 32.79 -5.31
N LEU A 354 6.43 32.81 -4.77
CA LEU A 354 7.47 31.82 -5.07
C LEU A 354 7.05 30.40 -4.65
N ASN A 355 6.50 30.25 -3.46
CA ASN A 355 5.98 28.98 -2.98
C ASN A 355 4.84 28.46 -3.87
N HIS A 356 3.97 29.35 -4.35
CA HIS A 356 2.87 28.98 -5.24
C HIS A 356 3.39 28.51 -6.60
N VAL A 357 4.29 29.29 -7.23
CA VAL A 357 4.93 28.94 -8.50
C VAL A 357 5.65 27.61 -8.41
N THR A 358 6.45 27.41 -7.35
CA THR A 358 7.20 26.16 -7.14
C THR A 358 6.27 24.94 -7.05
N ARG A 359 5.18 25.03 -6.26
CA ARG A 359 4.20 23.93 -6.13
C ARG A 359 3.45 23.67 -7.43
N LEU A 360 3.10 24.72 -8.16
CA LEU A 360 2.37 24.59 -9.43
C LEU A 360 3.25 23.92 -10.49
N THR A 361 4.47 24.43 -10.69
CA THR A 361 5.39 23.92 -11.73
C THR A 361 5.91 22.51 -11.42
N ALA A 362 6.03 22.14 -10.15
CA ALA A 362 6.43 20.77 -9.76
C ALA A 362 5.47 19.67 -10.24
N ARG A 363 4.20 20.02 -10.53
CA ARG A 363 3.19 19.06 -11.04
C ARG A 363 3.38 18.72 -12.53
N TYR A 364 4.22 19.47 -13.25
CA TYR A 364 4.41 19.38 -14.71
C TYR A 364 5.87 19.04 -15.08
N ARG A 365 6.60 18.46 -14.14
CA ARG A 365 7.97 17.95 -14.36
C ARG A 365 7.98 16.50 -14.72
#